data_7068c98e4228923304a8e549e26a815a
#
_entry.id   7068c98e4228923304a8e549e26a815a
#
_cell.length_a   1.000
_cell.length_b   1.000
_cell.length_c   1.000
_cell.angle_alpha   90.00
_cell.angle_beta   90.00
_cell.angle_gamma   90.00
#
_symmetry.space_group_name_H-M   'P 1'
#
loop_
_entity.id
_entity.type
_entity.pdbx_description
1 polymer ?
#
loop_
_entity_poly.entity_id
_entity_poly.type
_entity_poly.pdbx_seq_one_letter_code
_entity_poly.pdbx_strand_id
1 'polypeptide(L)'
;MRLNRGATAMALALAITGAAPAWADMEAARAFLDAEIGDLSSLSRADQEAEMQWFIDAAKPYAGMDIKVVSETITTHEYEAKVLAPAFTAITGIKVTHDLIGEGDVVEKLQTQMQTGENIYDGYINDSDLIGTHWRYQQARNLTDWIAGEGAAVTNPNLDLNDFVGLKFTTGPDGKVYQLPDQQFANLYWFRYDWFNHPKSQEDFKARYGYDLGVPLNWSAYEDIAEFFTGRDMSYAGGPADDVFGNMDYGKKDPSLGWRYTDAWMSMAGMGDVGEPNGLPVDEWGIRVNENSQPTGSCVARGGATNSPAAV
;
A
#
# COMPACT_ATOMS: atom_id res chain seq x y z
N MET A 1 -43.13 19.12 52.28
CA MET A 1 -41.86 19.83 52.14
C MET A 1 -41.37 19.61 50.71
N ARG A 2 -41.63 20.57 49.82
CA ARG A 2 -41.33 20.47 48.36
C ARG A 2 -40.15 21.38 48.07
N LEU A 3 -39.10 20.86 47.50
CA LEU A 3 -37.99 21.62 46.97
C LEU A 3 -38.05 21.61 45.46
N ASN A 4 -38.38 22.76 44.93
CA ASN A 4 -38.35 23.10 43.51
C ASN A 4 -36.91 23.45 43.15
N ARG A 5 -36.31 22.75 42.19
CA ARG A 5 -35.07 23.17 41.57
C ARG A 5 -35.32 23.45 40.08
N GLY A 6 -35.41 24.72 39.77
CA GLY A 6 -35.46 25.22 38.44
C GLY A 6 -34.10 25.00 37.74
N ALA A 7 -34.10 24.28 36.63
CA ALA A 7 -32.97 24.19 35.75
C ALA A 7 -33.09 25.31 34.70
N THR A 8 -32.22 26.29 34.79
CA THR A 8 -32.06 27.34 33.78
C THR A 8 -31.27 26.75 32.63
N ALA A 9 -31.94 26.47 31.51
CA ALA A 9 -31.27 26.10 30.27
C ALA A 9 -30.61 27.35 29.66
N MET A 10 -29.32 27.40 29.72
CA MET A 10 -28.51 28.41 29.03
C MET A 10 -28.37 28.00 27.58
N ALA A 11 -29.14 28.60 26.68
CA ALA A 11 -29.01 28.42 25.25
C ALA A 11 -27.71 29.09 24.78
N LEU A 12 -26.72 28.27 24.44
CA LEU A 12 -25.50 28.73 23.79
C LEU A 12 -25.86 28.99 22.32
N ALA A 13 -26.05 30.24 21.94
CA ALA A 13 -26.16 30.63 20.56
C ALA A 13 -24.78 30.46 19.90
N LEU A 14 -24.61 29.40 19.13
CA LEU A 14 -23.48 29.32 18.20
C LEU A 14 -23.68 30.39 17.12
N ALA A 15 -22.93 31.46 17.22
CA ALA A 15 -22.76 32.37 16.09
C ALA A 15 -22.04 31.61 14.97
N ILE A 16 -22.76 31.29 13.90
CA ILE A 16 -22.18 30.84 12.65
C ILE A 16 -21.50 32.09 12.06
N THR A 17 -20.26 32.35 12.46
CA THR A 17 -19.37 33.22 11.73
C THR A 17 -19.03 32.49 10.45
N GLY A 18 -19.47 33.05 9.32
CA GLY A 18 -19.10 32.56 8.00
C GLY A 18 -17.58 32.34 8.00
N ALA A 19 -17.15 31.10 7.78
CA ALA A 19 -15.75 30.78 7.67
C ALA A 19 -15.20 31.61 6.50
N ALA A 20 -14.31 32.55 6.82
CA ALA A 20 -13.43 33.11 5.81
C ALA A 20 -12.69 31.94 5.15
N PRO A 21 -12.41 31.99 3.85
CA PRO A 21 -11.61 30.96 3.22
C PRO A 21 -10.34 30.77 4.05
N ALA A 22 -10.06 29.53 4.43
CA ALA A 22 -8.84 29.18 5.17
C ALA A 22 -7.65 29.59 4.28
N TRP A 23 -6.99 30.70 4.66
CA TRP A 23 -5.77 31.11 4.00
C TRP A 23 -4.69 30.10 4.39
N ALA A 24 -3.93 29.69 3.41
CA ALA A 24 -2.72 28.88 3.60
C ALA A 24 -1.88 29.46 4.77
N ASP A 25 -1.62 28.65 5.79
CA ASP A 25 -1.17 29.18 7.09
C ASP A 25 0.11 28.50 7.59
N MET A 26 1.17 29.30 7.73
CA MET A 26 2.44 28.87 8.30
C MET A 26 2.31 28.47 9.80
N GLU A 27 1.33 29.00 10.54
CA GLU A 27 1.07 28.56 11.92
C GLU A 27 0.59 27.10 11.93
N ALA A 28 -0.34 26.75 11.04
CA ALA A 28 -0.78 25.36 10.85
C ALA A 28 0.38 24.46 10.43
N ALA A 29 1.25 24.93 9.52
CA ALA A 29 2.44 24.19 9.10
C ALA A 29 3.40 23.92 10.28
N ARG A 30 3.69 24.92 11.11
CA ARG A 30 4.53 24.74 12.30
C ARG A 30 3.90 23.76 13.31
N ALA A 31 2.60 23.88 13.54
CA ALA A 31 1.88 22.98 14.43
C ALA A 31 1.97 21.53 13.94
N PHE A 32 1.84 21.30 12.63
CA PHE A 32 2.01 19.98 12.02
C PHE A 32 3.47 19.46 12.17
N LEU A 33 4.45 20.30 11.87
CA LEU A 33 5.86 19.94 12.03
C LEU A 33 6.19 19.56 13.48
N ASP A 34 5.65 20.28 14.44
CA ASP A 34 5.89 20.03 15.87
C ASP A 34 5.20 18.75 16.36
N ALA A 35 3.99 18.45 15.84
CA ALA A 35 3.22 17.31 16.28
C ALA A 35 3.63 16.00 15.62
N GLU A 36 3.95 16.03 14.32
CA GLU A 36 4.05 14.83 13.49
C GLU A 36 5.47 14.56 12.98
N ILE A 37 6.29 15.60 12.78
CA ILE A 37 7.62 15.46 12.18
C ILE A 37 8.72 15.53 13.25
N GLY A 38 8.78 16.63 14.00
CA GLY A 38 9.77 16.82 15.07
C GLY A 38 11.20 16.53 14.62
N ASP A 39 11.89 15.70 15.41
CA ASP A 39 13.27 15.27 15.17
C ASP A 39 13.38 14.03 14.26
N LEU A 40 12.26 13.52 13.73
CA LEU A 40 12.26 12.35 12.84
C LEU A 40 12.79 12.67 11.44
N SER A 41 12.73 13.93 11.02
CA SER A 41 13.27 14.38 9.74
C SER A 41 14.78 14.60 9.82
N SER A 42 15.48 14.28 8.73
CA SER A 42 16.89 14.63 8.54
C SER A 42 17.10 16.12 8.21
N LEU A 43 16.03 16.86 7.86
CA LEU A 43 16.08 18.28 7.56
C LEU A 43 16.18 19.11 8.83
N SER A 44 16.94 20.22 8.78
CA SER A 44 16.90 21.20 9.85
C SER A 44 15.52 21.85 9.95
N ARG A 45 15.18 22.38 11.15
CA ARG A 45 13.88 23.06 11.32
C ARG A 45 13.68 24.19 10.31
N ALA A 46 14.73 24.93 10.01
CA ALA A 46 14.67 26.02 9.03
C ALA A 46 14.34 25.50 7.61
N ASP A 47 14.91 24.35 7.23
CA ASP A 47 14.64 23.72 5.93
C ASP A 47 13.23 23.14 5.89
N GLN A 48 12.76 22.51 6.99
CA GLN A 48 11.38 22.04 7.11
C GLN A 48 10.37 23.20 6.92
N GLU A 49 10.60 24.34 7.58
CA GLU A 49 9.72 25.51 7.44
C GLU A 49 9.82 26.14 6.03
N ALA A 50 10.99 26.14 5.42
CA ALA A 50 11.15 26.62 4.04
C ALA A 50 10.38 25.74 3.04
N GLU A 51 10.37 24.43 3.25
CA GLU A 51 9.59 23.49 2.44
C GLU A 51 8.08 23.68 2.62
N MET A 52 7.60 23.84 3.85
CA MET A 52 6.21 24.18 4.12
C MET A 52 5.79 25.50 3.46
N GLN A 53 6.67 26.52 3.51
CA GLN A 53 6.40 27.79 2.82
C GLN A 53 6.27 27.60 1.31
N TRP A 54 7.09 26.71 0.73
CA TRP A 54 6.97 26.38 -0.69
C TRP A 54 5.59 25.76 -1.01
N PHE A 55 5.11 24.80 -0.20
CA PHE A 55 3.77 24.22 -0.39
C PHE A 55 2.67 25.26 -0.30
N ILE A 56 2.76 26.17 0.69
CA ILE A 56 1.82 27.27 0.86
C ILE A 56 1.80 28.16 -0.40
N ASP A 57 2.97 28.54 -0.91
CA ASP A 57 3.10 29.44 -2.05
C ASP A 57 2.61 28.77 -3.35
N ALA A 58 2.97 27.51 -3.58
CA ALA A 58 2.54 26.74 -4.73
C ALA A 58 1.01 26.47 -4.75
N ALA A 59 0.42 26.34 -3.56
CA ALA A 59 -1.02 26.07 -3.42
C ALA A 59 -1.91 27.33 -3.60
N LYS A 60 -1.37 28.55 -3.48
CA LYS A 60 -2.15 29.80 -3.53
C LYS A 60 -3.13 29.89 -4.71
N PRO A 61 -2.74 29.54 -5.96
CA PRO A 61 -3.67 29.61 -7.09
C PRO A 61 -4.82 28.61 -7.02
N TYR A 62 -4.71 27.60 -6.15
CA TYR A 62 -5.63 26.47 -6.03
C TYR A 62 -6.42 26.51 -4.71
N ALA A 63 -6.27 27.52 -3.89
CA ALA A 63 -6.98 27.66 -2.63
C ALA A 63 -8.49 27.58 -2.84
N GLY A 64 -9.17 26.77 -2.03
CA GLY A 64 -10.59 26.47 -2.16
C GLY A 64 -10.94 25.35 -3.13
N MET A 65 -9.95 24.74 -3.79
CA MET A 65 -10.15 23.51 -4.56
C MET A 65 -10.56 22.37 -3.61
N ASP A 66 -11.42 21.48 -4.09
CA ASP A 66 -11.82 20.25 -3.40
C ASP A 66 -11.34 19.07 -4.24
N ILE A 67 -10.49 18.22 -3.68
CA ILE A 67 -9.99 17.01 -4.33
C ILE A 67 -10.40 15.78 -3.54
N LYS A 68 -10.70 14.71 -4.25
CA LYS A 68 -11.18 13.46 -3.69
C LYS A 68 -10.21 12.32 -3.99
N VAL A 69 -9.75 11.65 -2.93
CA VAL A 69 -8.81 10.53 -2.99
C VAL A 69 -9.47 9.29 -2.44
N VAL A 70 -9.09 8.13 -2.92
CA VAL A 70 -9.53 6.82 -2.42
C VAL A 70 -8.35 5.91 -2.14
N SER A 71 -8.46 5.12 -1.08
CA SER A 71 -7.53 4.03 -0.76
C SER A 71 -8.23 2.91 -0.01
N GLU A 72 -7.53 1.81 0.18
CA GLU A 72 -7.97 0.75 1.09
C GLU A 72 -7.90 1.20 2.56
N THR A 73 -8.64 0.48 3.42
CA THR A 73 -8.70 0.77 4.86
C THR A 73 -7.61 -0.01 5.58
N ILE A 74 -6.45 0.60 5.73
CA ILE A 74 -5.34 0.11 6.55
C ILE A 74 -4.78 1.23 7.42
N THR A 75 -3.96 0.89 8.40
CA THR A 75 -3.48 1.85 9.42
C THR A 75 -2.75 3.05 8.81
N THR A 76 -1.92 2.85 7.78
CA THR A 76 -1.22 3.94 7.07
C THR A 76 -2.20 4.90 6.40
N HIS A 77 -3.13 4.38 5.62
CA HIS A 77 -4.12 5.21 4.94
C HIS A 77 -5.12 5.87 5.91
N GLU A 78 -5.38 5.24 7.07
CA GLU A 78 -6.13 5.90 8.14
C GLU A 78 -5.39 7.12 8.70
N TYR A 79 -4.06 7.05 8.84
CA TYR A 79 -3.24 8.18 9.24
C TYR A 79 -3.28 9.29 8.18
N GLU A 80 -3.15 8.94 6.92
CA GLU A 80 -3.26 9.89 5.81
C GLU A 80 -4.62 10.61 5.80
N ALA A 81 -5.70 9.85 5.91
CA ALA A 81 -7.05 10.42 5.89
C ALA A 81 -7.38 11.26 7.11
N LYS A 82 -6.89 10.87 8.31
CA LYS A 82 -7.25 11.49 9.59
C LYS A 82 -6.27 12.56 10.05
N VAL A 83 -5.02 12.52 9.62
CA VAL A 83 -3.95 13.43 10.02
C VAL A 83 -3.41 14.24 8.84
N LEU A 84 -2.92 13.58 7.79
CA LEU A 84 -2.26 14.28 6.69
C LEU A 84 -3.22 15.10 5.83
N ALA A 85 -4.38 14.56 5.47
CA ALA A 85 -5.35 15.29 4.65
C ALA A 85 -5.91 16.55 5.35
N PRO A 86 -6.29 16.51 6.64
CA PRO A 86 -6.65 17.71 7.38
C PRO A 86 -5.50 18.71 7.53
N ALA A 87 -4.27 18.24 7.79
CA ALA A 87 -3.09 19.10 7.88
C ALA A 87 -2.81 19.78 6.53
N PHE A 88 -2.81 19.02 5.44
CA PHE A 88 -2.66 19.57 4.10
C PHE A 88 -3.70 20.64 3.79
N THR A 89 -4.96 20.39 4.14
CA THR A 89 -6.06 21.36 3.97
C THR A 89 -5.79 22.64 4.77
N ALA A 90 -5.38 22.52 6.04
CA ALA A 90 -5.10 23.68 6.89
C ALA A 90 -3.89 24.48 6.39
N ILE A 91 -2.87 23.81 5.89
CA ILE A 91 -1.63 24.43 5.40
C ILE A 91 -1.83 25.09 4.04
N THR A 92 -2.59 24.47 3.13
CA THR A 92 -2.65 24.87 1.72
C THR A 92 -3.94 25.59 1.32
N GLY A 93 -5.01 25.40 2.09
CA GLY A 93 -6.36 25.84 1.71
C GLY A 93 -7.02 24.98 0.62
N ILE A 94 -6.39 23.88 0.22
CA ILE A 94 -6.98 22.89 -0.70
C ILE A 94 -7.63 21.79 0.14
N LYS A 95 -8.92 21.57 -0.02
CA LYS A 95 -9.62 20.52 0.74
C LYS A 95 -9.33 19.16 0.13
N VAL A 96 -8.91 18.22 0.97
CA VAL A 96 -8.73 16.81 0.61
C VAL A 96 -9.79 15.97 1.33
N THR A 97 -10.57 15.23 0.55
CA THR A 97 -11.47 14.18 1.04
C THR A 97 -10.86 12.83 0.70
N HIS A 98 -10.50 12.06 1.71
CA HIS A 98 -9.88 10.76 1.54
C HIS A 98 -10.86 9.66 1.95
N ASP A 99 -11.44 8.98 0.97
CA ASP A 99 -12.36 7.86 1.18
C ASP A 99 -11.57 6.58 1.47
N LEU A 100 -11.88 5.93 2.60
CA LEU A 100 -11.33 4.63 3.01
C LEU A 100 -12.36 3.54 2.74
N ILE A 101 -12.03 2.58 1.88
CA ILE A 101 -12.93 1.49 1.50
C ILE A 101 -12.20 0.13 1.52
N GLY A 102 -12.84 -0.96 1.11
CA GLY A 102 -12.17 -2.26 0.98
C GLY A 102 -11.20 -2.27 -0.19
N GLU A 103 -10.08 -2.99 -0.07
CA GLU A 103 -9.06 -3.14 -1.13
C GLU A 103 -9.67 -3.52 -2.49
N GLY A 104 -10.46 -4.59 -2.53
CA GLY A 104 -11.14 -5.02 -3.75
C GLY A 104 -12.09 -3.97 -4.33
N ASP A 105 -12.74 -3.17 -3.46
CA ASP A 105 -13.63 -2.08 -3.88
C ASP A 105 -12.83 -0.92 -4.52
N VAL A 106 -11.61 -0.65 -4.04
CA VAL A 106 -10.70 0.33 -4.68
C VAL A 106 -10.41 -0.09 -6.11
N VAL A 107 -9.94 -1.34 -6.28
CA VAL A 107 -9.61 -1.90 -7.60
C VAL A 107 -10.80 -1.82 -8.55
N GLU A 108 -11.98 -2.26 -8.13
CA GLU A 108 -13.19 -2.27 -8.96
C GLU A 108 -13.62 -0.86 -9.37
N LYS A 109 -13.65 0.08 -8.42
CA LYS A 109 -14.04 1.47 -8.69
C LYS A 109 -13.06 2.17 -9.62
N LEU A 110 -11.76 1.99 -9.43
CA LEU A 110 -10.75 2.60 -10.30
C LEU A 110 -10.80 2.02 -11.70
N GLN A 111 -10.92 0.71 -11.85
CA GLN A 111 -11.07 0.09 -13.17
C GLN A 111 -12.34 0.59 -13.89
N THR A 112 -13.45 0.72 -13.16
CA THR A 112 -14.70 1.26 -13.71
C THR A 112 -14.52 2.71 -14.15
N GLN A 113 -13.93 3.56 -13.33
CA GLN A 113 -13.63 4.95 -13.68
C GLN A 113 -12.75 5.03 -14.92
N MET A 114 -11.68 4.24 -14.99
CA MET A 114 -10.78 4.23 -16.14
C MET A 114 -11.44 3.71 -17.42
N GLN A 115 -12.35 2.76 -17.34
CA GLN A 115 -13.07 2.22 -18.49
C GLN A 115 -14.14 3.17 -19.02
N THR A 116 -14.84 3.86 -18.11
CA THR A 116 -15.95 4.76 -18.48
C THR A 116 -15.47 6.17 -18.79
N GLY A 117 -14.30 6.56 -18.29
CA GLY A 117 -13.81 7.95 -18.35
C GLY A 117 -14.55 8.89 -17.40
N GLU A 118 -15.39 8.37 -16.48
CA GLU A 118 -16.06 9.16 -15.47
C GLU A 118 -15.12 9.42 -14.30
N ASN A 119 -14.87 10.70 -13.98
CA ASN A 119 -13.99 11.09 -12.90
C ASN A 119 -14.73 11.11 -11.56
N ILE A 120 -14.58 10.05 -10.77
CA ILE A 120 -15.16 9.94 -9.42
C ILE A 120 -14.13 10.36 -8.36
N TYR A 121 -12.87 10.01 -8.58
CA TYR A 121 -11.73 10.32 -7.72
C TYR A 121 -10.65 11.03 -8.53
N ASP A 122 -10.08 12.08 -7.95
CA ASP A 122 -8.97 12.85 -8.54
C ASP A 122 -7.63 12.18 -8.29
N GLY A 123 -7.51 11.43 -7.20
CA GLY A 123 -6.34 10.66 -6.83
C GLY A 123 -6.71 9.33 -6.19
N TYR A 124 -5.74 8.42 -6.16
CA TYR A 124 -5.91 7.11 -5.54
C TYR A 124 -4.59 6.56 -5.02
N ILE A 125 -4.68 5.70 -4.01
CA ILE A 125 -3.60 4.83 -3.56
C ILE A 125 -4.04 3.41 -3.84
N ASN A 126 -3.23 2.66 -4.58
CA ASN A 126 -3.56 1.31 -5.02
C ASN A 126 -2.28 0.52 -5.29
N ASP A 127 -2.44 -0.79 -5.41
CA ASP A 127 -1.35 -1.72 -5.65
C ASP A 127 -0.63 -1.46 -6.97
N SER A 128 0.68 -1.46 -6.91
CA SER A 128 1.55 -1.19 -8.05
C SER A 128 1.53 -2.29 -9.10
N ASP A 129 1.09 -3.50 -8.78
CA ASP A 129 0.90 -4.59 -9.74
C ASP A 129 -0.16 -4.28 -10.81
N LEU A 130 -1.02 -3.30 -10.56
CA LEU A 130 -2.00 -2.81 -11.51
C LEU A 130 -1.48 -1.73 -12.47
N ILE A 131 -0.21 -1.30 -12.32
CA ILE A 131 0.34 -0.21 -13.15
C ILE A 131 0.24 -0.49 -14.67
N GLY A 132 0.46 -1.72 -15.08
CA GLY A 132 0.32 -2.13 -16.48
C GLY A 132 -1.12 -2.00 -17.01
N THR A 133 -2.10 -2.22 -16.14
CA THR A 133 -3.52 -2.04 -16.46
C THR A 133 -3.87 -0.56 -16.52
N HIS A 134 -3.46 0.24 -15.54
CA HIS A 134 -3.67 1.68 -15.50
C HIS A 134 -3.02 2.39 -16.68
N TRP A 135 -1.79 1.99 -17.01
CA TRP A 135 -1.09 2.47 -18.20
C TRP A 135 -1.85 2.14 -19.49
N ARG A 136 -2.39 0.93 -19.61
CA ARG A 136 -3.14 0.50 -20.81
C ARG A 136 -4.41 1.30 -21.02
N TYR A 137 -5.11 1.67 -19.96
CA TYR A 137 -6.27 2.54 -20.03
C TYR A 137 -5.91 4.00 -20.34
N GLN A 138 -4.65 4.41 -20.15
CA GLN A 138 -4.17 5.78 -20.36
C GLN A 138 -4.98 6.84 -19.60
N GLN A 139 -5.48 6.47 -18.42
CA GLN A 139 -6.24 7.33 -17.54
C GLN A 139 -5.43 7.81 -16.32
N ALA A 140 -4.26 7.22 -16.08
CA ALA A 140 -3.31 7.73 -15.10
C ALA A 140 -2.43 8.82 -15.75
N ARG A 141 -2.16 9.86 -14.99
CA ARG A 141 -1.29 10.95 -15.44
C ARG A 141 0.15 10.45 -15.61
N ASN A 142 0.75 10.71 -16.75
CA ASN A 142 2.18 10.52 -16.94
C ASN A 142 2.94 11.59 -16.14
N LEU A 143 3.44 11.22 -14.98
CA LEU A 143 4.12 12.15 -14.05
C LEU A 143 5.48 12.59 -14.59
N THR A 144 6.21 11.74 -15.31
CA THR A 144 7.49 12.11 -15.90
C THR A 144 7.36 13.32 -16.81
N ASP A 145 6.44 13.28 -17.75
CA ASP A 145 6.27 14.37 -18.71
C ASP A 145 5.57 15.57 -18.07
N TRP A 146 4.64 15.32 -17.13
CA TRP A 146 3.93 16.38 -16.44
C TRP A 146 4.86 17.20 -15.54
N ILE A 147 5.72 16.55 -14.74
CA ILE A 147 6.72 17.21 -13.89
C ILE A 147 7.69 18.05 -14.73
N ALA A 148 8.09 17.53 -15.89
CA ALA A 148 8.99 18.25 -16.80
C ALA A 148 8.31 19.43 -17.56
N GLY A 149 6.98 19.46 -17.60
CA GLY A 149 6.20 20.41 -18.37
C GLY A 149 5.19 21.22 -17.54
N GLU A 150 3.91 20.87 -17.67
CA GLU A 150 2.81 21.63 -17.03
C GLU A 150 2.88 21.67 -15.51
N GLY A 151 3.38 20.61 -14.89
CA GLY A 151 3.50 20.47 -13.44
C GLY A 151 4.74 21.11 -12.84
N ALA A 152 5.68 21.60 -13.67
CA ALA A 152 6.97 22.10 -13.16
C ALA A 152 6.84 23.19 -12.10
N ALA A 153 5.85 24.10 -12.25
CA ALA A 153 5.64 25.19 -11.31
C ALA A 153 5.08 24.75 -9.94
N VAL A 154 4.51 23.53 -9.87
CA VAL A 154 3.90 22.97 -8.65
C VAL A 154 4.60 21.69 -8.20
N THR A 155 5.73 21.36 -8.78
CA THR A 155 6.60 20.27 -8.34
C THR A 155 7.65 20.84 -7.41
N ASN A 156 7.74 20.29 -6.19
CA ASN A 156 8.75 20.73 -5.24
C ASN A 156 10.16 20.52 -5.84
N PRO A 157 11.01 21.55 -5.89
CA PRO A 157 12.35 21.44 -6.47
C PRO A 157 13.26 20.47 -5.71
N ASN A 158 12.92 20.14 -4.46
CA ASN A 158 13.66 19.18 -3.63
C ASN A 158 13.15 17.74 -3.81
N LEU A 159 12.11 17.51 -4.64
CA LEU A 159 11.61 16.18 -4.92
C LEU A 159 12.65 15.38 -5.72
N ASP A 160 13.29 14.42 -5.08
CA ASP A 160 14.18 13.45 -5.73
C ASP A 160 13.43 12.13 -5.93
N LEU A 161 13.04 11.85 -7.16
CA LEU A 161 12.35 10.59 -7.49
C LEU A 161 13.25 9.36 -7.28
N ASN A 162 14.58 9.52 -7.32
CA ASN A 162 15.50 8.41 -7.13
C ASN A 162 15.64 8.00 -5.66
N ASP A 163 15.21 8.85 -4.72
CA ASP A 163 15.20 8.55 -3.30
C ASP A 163 14.03 7.63 -2.90
N PHE A 164 13.03 7.50 -3.76
CA PHE A 164 11.91 6.58 -3.51
C PHE A 164 12.31 5.13 -3.65
N VAL A 165 12.11 4.35 -2.60
CA VAL A 165 12.22 2.90 -2.66
C VAL A 165 11.12 2.35 -3.57
N GLY A 166 11.49 1.53 -4.56
CA GLY A 166 10.51 0.86 -5.41
C GLY A 166 9.92 1.72 -6.54
N LEU A 167 10.56 2.81 -6.97
CA LEU A 167 10.08 3.64 -8.08
C LEU A 167 9.80 2.84 -9.36
N LYS A 168 10.49 1.73 -9.57
CA LYS A 168 10.24 0.82 -10.70
C LYS A 168 8.82 0.25 -10.71
N PHE A 169 8.25 0.01 -9.54
CA PHE A 169 6.88 -0.52 -9.40
C PHE A 169 5.80 0.47 -9.83
N THR A 170 6.16 1.74 -9.96
CA THR A 170 5.26 2.82 -10.40
C THR A 170 5.57 3.33 -11.80
N THR A 171 6.49 2.62 -12.49
CA THR A 171 6.95 2.93 -13.83
C THR A 171 6.21 2.05 -14.83
N GLY A 172 5.60 2.66 -15.84
CA GLY A 172 4.91 1.94 -16.90
C GLY A 172 5.87 1.24 -17.89
N PRO A 173 5.33 0.39 -18.78
CA PRO A 173 6.11 -0.32 -19.79
C PRO A 173 6.89 0.59 -20.75
N ASP A 174 6.53 1.86 -20.84
CA ASP A 174 7.20 2.89 -21.63
C ASP A 174 8.35 3.59 -20.90
N GLY A 175 8.65 3.16 -19.68
CA GLY A 175 9.69 3.74 -18.83
C GLY A 175 9.31 5.06 -18.18
N LYS A 176 8.04 5.44 -18.19
CA LYS A 176 7.52 6.67 -17.56
C LYS A 176 6.89 6.37 -16.22
N VAL A 177 7.03 7.28 -15.27
CA VAL A 177 6.42 7.21 -13.94
C VAL A 177 4.97 7.67 -14.01
N TYR A 178 4.05 6.86 -13.48
CA TYR A 178 2.60 7.14 -13.45
C TYR A 178 2.02 7.23 -12.06
N GLN A 179 2.76 6.77 -11.05
CA GLN A 179 2.42 6.85 -9.64
C GLN A 179 3.68 7.20 -8.85
N LEU A 180 3.53 7.63 -7.62
CA LEU A 180 4.64 7.73 -6.67
C LEU A 180 4.51 6.60 -5.66
N PRO A 181 5.61 5.99 -5.24
CA PRO A 181 5.56 5.02 -4.15
C PRO A 181 5.06 5.68 -2.88
N ASP A 182 4.04 5.09 -2.29
CA ASP A 182 3.47 5.52 -1.01
C ASP A 182 4.10 4.71 0.13
N GLN A 183 4.05 3.39 0.01
CA GLN A 183 4.62 2.46 0.97
C GLN A 183 5.22 1.24 0.28
N GLN A 184 6.11 0.54 0.99
CA GLN A 184 6.72 -0.69 0.51
C GLN A 184 6.26 -1.86 1.36
N PHE A 185 5.93 -2.95 0.68
CA PHE A 185 5.59 -4.21 1.32
C PHE A 185 6.66 -5.26 1.03
N ALA A 186 6.86 -6.14 1.99
CA ALA A 186 7.65 -7.34 1.81
C ALA A 186 6.82 -8.53 2.30
N ASN A 187 6.75 -9.58 1.48
CA ASN A 187 6.19 -10.84 1.92
C ASN A 187 7.17 -11.50 2.86
N LEU A 188 6.75 -11.71 4.09
CA LEU A 188 7.55 -12.33 5.14
C LEU A 188 6.81 -13.54 5.69
N TYR A 189 7.58 -14.59 5.99
CA TYR A 189 7.03 -15.74 6.72
C TYR A 189 7.03 -15.43 8.22
N TRP A 190 5.83 -15.17 8.76
CA TRP A 190 5.61 -14.94 10.18
C TRP A 190 5.31 -16.24 10.88
N PHE A 191 6.00 -16.52 11.97
CA PHE A 191 5.79 -17.75 12.75
C PHE A 191 6.00 -17.54 14.25
N ARG A 192 5.42 -18.40 15.04
CA ARG A 192 5.61 -18.41 16.49
C ARG A 192 6.97 -19.01 16.82
N TYR A 193 7.96 -18.13 17.02
CA TYR A 193 9.33 -18.53 17.32
C TYR A 193 9.43 -19.43 18.55
N ASP A 194 8.65 -19.13 19.61
CA ASP A 194 8.57 -19.91 20.84
C ASP A 194 8.03 -21.33 20.59
N TRP A 195 7.01 -21.49 19.74
CA TRP A 195 6.45 -22.80 19.39
C TRP A 195 7.38 -23.63 18.51
N PHE A 196 8.02 -22.99 17.55
CA PHE A 196 8.96 -23.66 16.65
C PHE A 196 10.19 -24.16 17.38
N ASN A 197 10.71 -23.41 18.35
CA ASN A 197 11.90 -23.76 19.09
C ASN A 197 11.62 -24.56 20.38
N HIS A 198 10.37 -24.87 20.68
CA HIS A 198 10.04 -25.69 21.84
C HIS A 198 10.54 -27.12 21.64
N PRO A 199 11.28 -27.73 22.60
CA PRO A 199 11.88 -29.07 22.45
C PRO A 199 10.88 -30.14 22.03
N LYS A 200 9.65 -30.11 22.61
CA LYS A 200 8.59 -31.08 22.26
C LYS A 200 8.09 -30.87 20.83
N SER A 201 7.99 -29.64 20.35
CA SER A 201 7.60 -29.36 18.95
C SER A 201 8.66 -29.90 17.99
N GLN A 202 9.93 -29.68 18.28
CA GLN A 202 11.04 -30.16 17.48
C GLN A 202 11.08 -31.69 17.41
N GLU A 203 10.95 -32.34 18.56
CA GLU A 203 10.94 -33.82 18.65
C GLU A 203 9.77 -34.44 17.87
N ASP A 204 8.56 -33.96 18.14
CA ASP A 204 7.35 -34.52 17.55
C ASP A 204 7.30 -34.27 16.03
N PHE A 205 7.72 -33.07 15.56
CA PHE A 205 7.78 -32.76 14.15
C PHE A 205 8.76 -33.67 13.41
N LYS A 206 9.98 -33.78 13.96
CA LYS A 206 11.00 -34.64 13.38
C LYS A 206 10.59 -36.12 13.36
N ALA A 207 9.91 -36.60 14.39
CA ALA A 207 9.39 -37.94 14.45
C ALA A 207 8.31 -38.19 13.38
N ARG A 208 7.52 -37.18 13.04
CA ARG A 208 6.42 -37.29 12.07
C ARG A 208 6.91 -37.13 10.63
N TYR A 209 7.74 -36.13 10.34
CA TYR A 209 8.12 -35.74 8.98
C TYR A 209 9.55 -36.12 8.58
N GLY A 210 10.40 -36.51 9.55
CA GLY A 210 11.76 -37.00 9.29
C GLY A 210 12.82 -35.91 9.13
N TYR A 211 12.49 -34.63 9.31
CA TYR A 211 13.41 -33.49 9.26
C TYR A 211 13.11 -32.49 10.38
N ASP A 212 14.03 -31.55 10.60
CA ASP A 212 13.91 -30.60 11.71
C ASP A 212 12.88 -29.49 11.40
N LEU A 213 12.05 -29.12 12.39
CA LEU A 213 11.12 -28.01 12.30
C LEU A 213 11.91 -26.70 12.20
N GLY A 214 11.63 -25.92 11.19
CA GLY A 214 12.25 -24.62 10.94
C GLY A 214 11.45 -23.80 9.93
N VAL A 215 12.03 -22.68 9.47
CA VAL A 215 11.43 -21.92 8.36
C VAL A 215 11.34 -22.82 7.12
N PRO A 216 10.16 -22.90 6.47
CA PRO A 216 9.98 -23.82 5.34
C PRO A 216 10.89 -23.43 4.16
N LEU A 217 11.54 -24.44 3.58
CA LEU A 217 12.44 -24.25 2.42
C LEU A 217 11.70 -24.44 1.08
N ASN A 218 10.49 -24.95 1.12
CA ASN A 218 9.64 -25.18 -0.04
C ASN A 218 8.19 -25.32 0.40
N TRP A 219 7.26 -25.43 -0.56
CA TRP A 219 5.83 -25.52 -0.29
C TRP A 219 5.41 -26.82 0.42
N SER A 220 6.11 -27.92 0.19
CA SER A 220 5.84 -29.17 0.95
C SER A 220 6.17 -28.99 2.43
N ALA A 221 7.29 -28.37 2.76
CA ALA A 221 7.62 -28.07 4.15
C ALA A 221 6.65 -27.07 4.78
N TYR A 222 6.14 -26.11 4.00
CA TYR A 222 5.09 -25.18 4.45
C TYR A 222 3.79 -25.92 4.79
N GLU A 223 3.38 -26.88 3.95
CA GLU A 223 2.21 -27.74 4.16
C GLU A 223 2.38 -28.63 5.40
N ASP A 224 3.53 -29.29 5.54
CA ASP A 224 3.85 -30.12 6.69
C ASP A 224 3.76 -29.34 8.02
N ILE A 225 4.28 -28.11 8.04
CA ILE A 225 4.20 -27.21 9.21
C ILE A 225 2.75 -26.81 9.50
N ALA A 226 1.98 -26.49 8.46
CA ALA A 226 0.59 -26.12 8.60
C ALA A 226 -0.24 -27.29 9.17
N GLU A 227 -0.02 -28.49 8.65
CA GLU A 227 -0.66 -29.71 9.15
C GLU A 227 -0.25 -30.04 10.58
N PHE A 228 1.04 -29.89 10.90
CA PHE A 228 1.58 -30.21 12.22
C PHE A 228 0.94 -29.37 13.34
N PHE A 229 0.74 -28.09 13.11
CA PHE A 229 0.19 -27.18 14.12
C PHE A 229 -1.34 -27.13 14.13
N THR A 230 -2.01 -27.46 13.04
CA THR A 230 -3.49 -27.40 12.98
C THR A 230 -4.12 -28.36 13.97
N GLY A 231 -4.95 -27.83 14.87
CA GLY A 231 -5.66 -28.60 15.89
C GLY A 231 -4.75 -29.17 16.99
N ARG A 232 -3.49 -28.74 17.05
CA ARG A 232 -2.54 -29.25 18.05
C ARG A 232 -2.73 -28.54 19.39
N ASP A 233 -2.72 -29.33 20.47
CA ASP A 233 -2.60 -28.78 21.83
C ASP A 233 -1.22 -28.15 22.02
N MET A 234 -1.18 -26.82 22.18
CA MET A 234 0.03 -26.03 22.39
C MET A 234 0.19 -25.55 23.82
N SER A 235 -0.59 -26.07 24.76
CA SER A 235 -0.53 -25.67 26.18
C SER A 235 0.87 -25.91 26.80
N TYR A 236 1.59 -26.92 26.32
CA TYR A 236 2.97 -27.20 26.73
C TYR A 236 3.96 -26.10 26.35
N ALA A 237 3.61 -25.23 25.40
CA ALA A 237 4.41 -24.11 24.94
C ALA A 237 3.70 -22.76 25.22
N GLY A 238 2.79 -22.73 26.20
CA GLY A 238 2.07 -21.51 26.60
C GLY A 238 1.00 -21.05 25.60
N GLY A 239 0.63 -21.89 24.64
CA GLY A 239 -0.44 -21.65 23.69
C GLY A 239 -1.78 -22.23 24.14
N PRO A 240 -2.83 -22.13 23.31
CA PRO A 240 -4.12 -22.75 23.56
C PRO A 240 -4.05 -24.28 23.41
N ALA A 241 -4.98 -24.96 24.06
CA ALA A 241 -5.13 -26.42 23.96
C ALA A 241 -5.92 -26.86 22.73
N ASP A 242 -6.69 -25.95 22.17
CA ASP A 242 -7.58 -26.14 21.02
C ASP A 242 -7.58 -24.88 20.13
N ASP A 243 -8.28 -24.95 19.01
CA ASP A 243 -8.41 -23.83 18.06
C ASP A 243 -7.09 -23.27 17.52
N VAL A 244 -6.07 -24.12 17.41
CA VAL A 244 -4.81 -23.75 16.77
C VAL A 244 -4.91 -23.95 15.27
N PHE A 245 -4.56 -22.91 14.52
CA PHE A 245 -4.45 -22.96 13.07
C PHE A 245 -2.99 -22.97 12.68
N GLY A 246 -2.59 -23.95 11.90
CA GLY A 246 -1.20 -24.16 11.51
C GLY A 246 -0.69 -23.16 10.50
N ASN A 247 -1.61 -22.51 9.79
CA ASN A 247 -1.30 -21.43 8.88
C ASN A 247 -2.46 -20.42 8.79
N MET A 248 -2.13 -19.22 8.30
CA MET A 248 -3.10 -18.20 7.91
C MET A 248 -2.62 -17.59 6.61
N ASP A 249 -3.42 -17.75 5.57
CA ASP A 249 -3.12 -17.23 4.24
C ASP A 249 -4.38 -16.71 3.54
N TYR A 250 -4.22 -16.10 2.38
CA TYR A 250 -5.35 -15.63 1.58
C TYR A 250 -6.21 -16.79 1.11
N GLY A 251 -7.52 -16.72 1.38
CA GLY A 251 -8.47 -17.74 0.97
C GLY A 251 -9.85 -17.16 0.61
N LYS A 252 -10.03 -15.85 0.81
CA LYS A 252 -11.25 -15.14 0.44
C LYS A 252 -11.29 -14.97 -1.08
N LYS A 253 -12.47 -15.06 -1.69
CA LYS A 253 -12.66 -14.68 -3.09
C LYS A 253 -12.56 -13.16 -3.20
N ASP A 254 -11.40 -12.69 -3.55
CA ASP A 254 -10.99 -11.29 -3.60
C ASP A 254 -9.90 -11.13 -4.68
N PRO A 255 -9.69 -9.96 -5.30
CA PRO A 255 -8.60 -9.76 -6.25
C PRO A 255 -7.22 -10.15 -5.72
N SER A 256 -6.93 -9.92 -4.45
CA SER A 256 -5.67 -10.30 -3.79
C SER A 256 -5.40 -11.81 -3.75
N LEU A 257 -6.44 -12.67 -3.87
CA LEU A 257 -6.26 -14.11 -3.99
C LEU A 257 -5.42 -14.49 -5.21
N GLY A 258 -5.51 -13.70 -6.28
CA GLY A 258 -4.75 -13.94 -7.51
C GLY A 258 -3.25 -13.91 -7.28
N TRP A 259 -2.75 -12.98 -6.47
CA TRP A 259 -1.31 -12.87 -6.18
C TRP A 259 -0.81 -14.09 -5.43
N ARG A 260 -1.47 -14.43 -4.34
CA ARG A 260 -1.04 -15.54 -3.50
C ARG A 260 -1.12 -16.89 -4.21
N TYR A 261 -2.16 -17.09 -4.99
CA TYR A 261 -2.32 -18.29 -5.78
C TYR A 261 -1.23 -18.41 -6.85
N THR A 262 -0.92 -17.30 -7.51
CA THR A 262 0.11 -17.24 -8.54
C THR A 262 1.50 -17.48 -7.96
N ASP A 263 1.85 -16.87 -6.83
CA ASP A 263 3.14 -17.06 -6.16
C ASP A 263 3.41 -18.53 -5.84
N ALA A 264 2.46 -19.19 -5.18
CA ALA A 264 2.58 -20.59 -4.82
C ALA A 264 2.68 -21.47 -6.08
N TRP A 265 1.76 -21.30 -7.00
CA TRP A 265 1.65 -22.11 -8.19
C TRP A 265 2.85 -21.97 -9.13
N MET A 266 3.27 -20.74 -9.38
CA MET A 266 4.41 -20.45 -10.24
C MET A 266 5.73 -20.98 -9.66
N SER A 267 5.92 -20.84 -8.34
CA SER A 267 7.12 -21.36 -7.69
C SER A 267 7.14 -22.88 -7.62
N MET A 268 6.00 -23.55 -7.48
CA MET A 268 5.91 -25.01 -7.62
C MET A 268 6.25 -25.49 -9.04
N ALA A 269 5.94 -24.69 -10.05
CA ALA A 269 6.33 -24.97 -11.43
C ALA A 269 7.82 -24.65 -11.71
N GLY A 270 8.59 -24.23 -10.70
CA GLY A 270 10.00 -23.88 -10.80
C GLY A 270 10.27 -22.51 -11.41
N MET A 271 9.27 -21.65 -11.41
CA MET A 271 9.43 -20.26 -11.84
C MET A 271 9.87 -19.40 -10.67
N GLY A 272 10.77 -18.48 -10.91
CA GLY A 272 11.26 -17.54 -9.90
C GLY A 272 11.22 -16.10 -10.42
N ASP A 273 11.53 -15.16 -9.52
CA ASP A 273 11.46 -13.73 -9.80
C ASP A 273 12.36 -13.28 -10.95
N VAL A 274 13.46 -14.00 -11.18
CA VAL A 274 14.49 -13.62 -12.16
C VAL A 274 14.52 -14.50 -13.40
N GLY A 275 13.64 -15.48 -13.50
CA GLY A 275 13.65 -16.34 -14.68
C GLY A 275 12.58 -17.44 -14.65
N GLU A 276 12.29 -17.92 -15.84
CA GLU A 276 11.45 -19.09 -16.02
C GLU A 276 12.28 -20.38 -15.92
N PRO A 277 11.65 -21.59 -15.79
CA PRO A 277 12.38 -22.86 -15.73
C PRO A 277 13.34 -23.10 -16.88
N ASN A 278 13.09 -22.49 -18.03
CA ASN A 278 13.94 -22.55 -19.20
C ASN A 278 15.10 -21.53 -19.21
N GLY A 279 15.29 -20.78 -18.11
CA GLY A 279 16.35 -19.81 -17.96
C GLY A 279 16.16 -18.49 -18.71
N LEU A 280 14.98 -18.23 -19.26
CA LEU A 280 14.70 -16.95 -19.90
C LEU A 280 14.36 -15.90 -18.82
N PRO A 281 15.03 -14.74 -18.87
CA PRO A 281 14.80 -13.70 -17.86
C PRO A 281 13.41 -13.09 -18.00
N VAL A 282 12.82 -12.80 -16.86
CA VAL A 282 11.61 -11.98 -16.73
C VAL A 282 11.93 -10.79 -15.83
N ASP A 283 11.21 -9.71 -16.02
CA ASP A 283 11.25 -8.59 -15.08
C ASP A 283 10.38 -8.87 -13.84
N GLU A 284 10.35 -7.93 -12.92
CA GLU A 284 9.55 -7.98 -11.68
C GLU A 284 8.03 -8.15 -11.92
N TRP A 285 7.58 -7.93 -13.15
CA TRP A 285 6.17 -8.07 -13.56
C TRP A 285 5.88 -9.40 -14.28
N GLY A 286 6.86 -10.29 -14.35
CA GLY A 286 6.76 -11.52 -15.12
C GLY A 286 6.72 -11.30 -16.64
N ILE A 287 7.14 -10.12 -17.11
CA ILE A 287 7.27 -9.82 -18.54
C ILE A 287 8.64 -10.30 -19.01
N ARG A 288 8.66 -11.08 -20.05
CA ARG A 288 9.94 -11.50 -20.66
C ARG A 288 10.70 -10.31 -21.22
N VAL A 289 11.97 -10.26 -20.88
CA VAL A 289 12.90 -9.25 -21.34
C VAL A 289 14.01 -9.89 -22.17
N ASN A 290 14.61 -9.12 -23.04
CA ASN A 290 15.83 -9.51 -23.73
C ASN A 290 17.08 -9.26 -22.86
N GLU A 291 18.25 -9.56 -23.38
CA GLU A 291 19.56 -9.34 -22.73
C GLU A 291 19.84 -7.90 -22.29
N ASN A 292 19.09 -6.93 -22.85
CA ASN A 292 19.19 -5.51 -22.52
C ASN A 292 18.05 -5.04 -21.60
N SER A 293 17.36 -5.98 -20.92
CA SER A 293 16.21 -5.71 -20.05
C SER A 293 15.03 -5.03 -20.77
N GLN A 294 14.92 -5.17 -22.10
CA GLN A 294 13.80 -4.63 -22.86
C GLN A 294 12.67 -5.65 -22.95
N PRO A 295 11.41 -5.24 -22.71
CA PRO A 295 10.26 -6.12 -22.82
C PRO A 295 10.16 -6.76 -24.20
N THR A 296 9.98 -8.09 -24.24
CA THR A 296 9.81 -8.84 -25.47
C THR A 296 8.41 -9.45 -25.62
N GLY A 297 7.48 -9.02 -24.78
CA GLY A 297 6.06 -9.41 -24.74
C GLY A 297 5.67 -10.01 -23.40
N SER A 298 4.36 -10.14 -23.15
CA SER A 298 3.89 -10.71 -21.88
C SER A 298 4.17 -12.20 -21.76
N CYS A 299 4.39 -12.68 -20.57
CA CYS A 299 4.47 -14.09 -20.22
C CYS A 299 3.29 -14.89 -20.79
N VAL A 300 2.08 -14.39 -20.60
CA VAL A 300 0.84 -15.03 -21.04
C VAL A 300 0.78 -15.18 -22.55
N ALA A 301 1.17 -14.16 -23.31
CA ALA A 301 1.15 -14.20 -24.78
C ALA A 301 2.10 -15.24 -25.38
N ARG A 302 3.10 -15.69 -24.61
CA ARG A 302 4.11 -16.67 -25.04
C ARG A 302 3.96 -18.02 -24.36
N GLY A 303 2.84 -18.28 -23.73
CA GLY A 303 2.62 -19.52 -23.01
C GLY A 303 3.45 -19.62 -21.72
N GLY A 304 3.84 -18.47 -21.13
CA GLY A 304 4.45 -18.38 -19.82
C GLY A 304 3.42 -18.22 -18.71
N ALA A 305 3.89 -18.13 -17.48
CA ALA A 305 3.07 -17.91 -16.30
C ALA A 305 1.90 -18.90 -16.19
N THR A 306 0.71 -18.42 -15.92
CA THR A 306 -0.50 -19.22 -15.68
C THR A 306 -1.00 -19.97 -16.93
N ASN A 307 -0.46 -19.70 -18.11
CA ASN A 307 -0.86 -20.28 -19.39
C ASN A 307 0.24 -21.17 -20.02
N SER A 308 1.18 -21.62 -19.22
CA SER A 308 2.24 -22.53 -19.67
C SER A 308 1.87 -23.99 -19.42
N PRO A 309 2.48 -24.95 -20.19
CA PRO A 309 2.32 -26.37 -19.89
C PRO A 309 2.77 -26.75 -18.47
N ALA A 310 3.66 -25.99 -17.86
CA ALA A 310 4.10 -26.22 -16.49
C ALA A 310 3.08 -25.74 -15.45
N ALA A 311 2.19 -24.83 -15.84
CA ALA A 311 1.14 -24.31 -14.95
C ALA A 311 -0.17 -25.11 -15.05
N VAL A 312 -0.37 -25.89 -16.08
CA VAL A 312 -1.54 -26.75 -16.32
C VAL A 312 -1.24 -28.19 -15.93
#